data_5f97d2a77df27f38c1f0da477e55fd0c
#
_entry.id   5f97d2a77df27f38c1f0da477e55fd0c
#
_cell.length_a   1.000
_cell.length_b   1.000
_cell.length_c   1.000
_cell.angle_alpha   90.00
_cell.angle_beta   90.00
_cell.angle_gamma   90.00
#
_symmetry.space_group_name_H-M   'P 1'
#
loop_
_entity.id
_entity.type
_entity.pdbx_description
1 polymer ?
#
loop_
_entity_poly.entity_id
_entity_poly.type
_entity_poly.pdbx_seq_one_letter_code
_entity_poly.pdbx_strand_id
1 'polypeptide(L)' 'MEKKGRKYVFVLDYVDGRVYRYDVWLDDAEKIEDYLTDMGHSMSNCEWMVTRFKRVIK' A
#
# COMPACT_ATOMS: atom_id res chain seq x y z
N MET A 1 20.74 -15.73 7.35
CA MET A 1 19.31 -15.67 7.44
C MET A 1 18.71 -14.66 6.50
N GLU A 2 17.72 -15.12 5.83
CA GLU A 2 17.08 -14.30 4.85
C GLU A 2 16.03 -13.43 5.49
N LYS A 3 16.11 -12.16 5.26
CA LYS A 3 15.15 -11.25 5.83
C LYS A 3 14.25 -10.73 4.73
N LYS A 4 12.97 -10.69 4.97
CA LYS A 4 12.05 -10.13 4.01
C LYS A 4 12.30 -8.66 3.88
N GLY A 5 12.33 -8.21 2.65
CA GLY A 5 12.53 -6.82 2.38
C GLY A 5 11.28 -6.03 2.74
N ARG A 6 11.51 -4.77 3.09
CA ARG A 6 10.40 -3.87 3.32
C ARG A 6 9.72 -3.58 1.99
N LYS A 7 8.43 -3.48 2.04
CA LYS A 7 7.65 -3.14 0.86
C LYS A 7 6.88 -1.86 1.11
N TYR A 8 6.57 -1.19 0.04
CA TYR A 8 5.85 0.07 0.10
C TYR A 8 4.56 -0.09 -0.66
N VAL A 9 3.47 0.35 -0.05
CA VAL A 9 2.17 0.30 -0.68
C VAL A 9 1.79 1.72 -1.03
N PHE A 10 1.57 1.97 -2.31
CA PHE A 10 1.10 3.27 -2.77
C PHE A 10 -0.38 3.16 -3.03
N VAL A 11 -1.14 4.06 -2.44
CA VAL A 11 -2.59 4.03 -2.53
C VAL A 11 -3.06 5.34 -3.16
N LEU A 12 -3.84 5.22 -4.22
CA LEU A 12 -4.51 6.38 -4.81
C LEU A 12 -5.93 6.35 -4.26
N ASP A 13 -6.21 7.23 -3.33
CA ASP A 13 -7.49 7.26 -2.64
C ASP A 13 -8.38 8.28 -3.31
N TYR A 14 -9.41 7.80 -4.00
CA TYR A 14 -10.28 8.69 -4.78
C TYR A 14 -11.23 9.47 -3.90
N VAL A 15 -11.50 8.98 -2.70
CA VAL A 15 -12.37 9.69 -1.78
C VAL A 15 -11.66 10.95 -1.27
N ASP A 16 -10.40 10.78 -0.89
CA ASP A 16 -9.60 11.89 -0.37
C ASP A 16 -8.94 12.71 -1.48
N GLY A 17 -8.78 12.11 -2.65
CA GLY A 17 -8.04 12.74 -3.72
C GLY A 17 -6.56 12.83 -3.41
N ARG A 18 -6.02 11.86 -2.71
CA ARG A 18 -4.64 11.87 -2.27
C ARG A 18 -3.95 10.56 -2.57
N VAL A 19 -2.63 10.62 -2.57
CA VAL A 19 -1.80 9.44 -2.72
C VAL A 19 -1.13 9.19 -1.37
N TYR A 20 -1.24 7.96 -0.90
CA TYR A 20 -0.65 7.56 0.38
C TYR A 20 0.45 6.55 0.12
N ARG A 21 1.43 6.54 1.00
CA ARG A 21 2.47 5.52 0.97
C ARG A 21 2.58 4.91 2.36
N TYR A 22 2.52 3.59 2.40
CA TYR A 22 2.68 2.87 3.65
C TYR A 22 3.87 1.93 3.54
N ASP A 23 4.63 1.83 4.60
CA ASP A 23 5.77 0.92 4.68
C ASP A 23 5.30 -0.33 5.40
N VAL A 24 5.37 -1.47 4.74
CA VAL A 24 4.83 -2.69 5.31
C VAL A 24 5.81 -3.83 5.11
N TRP A 25 5.58 -4.90 5.86
CA TRP A 25 6.36 -6.14 5.73
C TRP A 25 5.51 -7.27 5.19
N LEU A 26 4.28 -6.98 4.79
CA LEU A 26 3.33 -7.98 4.38
C LEU A 26 3.59 -8.43 2.94
N ASP A 27 3.45 -9.72 2.70
CA ASP A 27 3.67 -10.29 1.37
C ASP A 27 2.38 -10.69 0.70
N ASP A 28 1.32 -10.82 1.48
CA ASP A 28 0.07 -11.39 1.00
C ASP A 28 -0.89 -10.27 0.65
N ALA A 29 -1.44 -10.31 -0.56
CA ALA A 29 -2.34 -9.26 -1.01
C ALA A 29 -3.55 -9.12 -0.12
N GLU A 30 -4.07 -10.25 0.39
CA GLU A 30 -5.22 -10.18 1.28
C GLU A 30 -4.91 -9.44 2.57
N LYS A 31 -3.72 -9.67 3.09
CA LYS A 31 -3.31 -8.99 4.31
C LYS A 31 -3.10 -7.50 4.06
N ILE A 32 -2.62 -7.16 2.88
CA ILE A 32 -2.42 -5.76 2.54
C ILE A 32 -3.78 -5.06 2.42
N GLU A 33 -4.76 -5.72 1.82
CA GLU A 33 -6.09 -5.14 1.72
C GLU A 33 -6.69 -4.93 3.09
N ASP A 34 -6.53 -5.90 3.99
CA ASP A 34 -7.00 -5.74 5.36
C ASP A 34 -6.32 -4.58 6.04
N TYR A 35 -5.02 -4.45 5.84
CA TYR A 35 -4.26 -3.35 6.41
C TYR A 35 -4.79 -2.02 5.94
N LEU A 36 -5.03 -1.90 4.63
CA LEU A 36 -5.50 -0.64 4.07
C LEU A 36 -6.91 -0.32 4.53
N THR A 37 -7.75 -1.34 4.68
CA THR A 37 -9.09 -1.14 5.20
C THR A 37 -9.04 -0.63 6.63
N ASP A 38 -8.14 -1.20 7.43
CA ASP A 38 -7.96 -0.74 8.81
C ASP A 38 -7.48 0.70 8.86
N MET A 39 -6.75 1.13 7.85
CA MET A 39 -6.27 2.50 7.79
C MET A 39 -7.33 3.48 7.30
N GLY A 40 -8.51 2.97 6.96
CA GLY A 40 -9.62 3.83 6.59
C GLY A 40 -9.84 3.98 5.11
N HIS A 41 -9.18 3.19 4.30
CA HIS A 41 -9.37 3.28 2.85
C HIS A 41 -10.50 2.37 2.41
N SER A 42 -11.29 2.85 1.47
CA SER A 42 -12.35 2.05 0.87
C SER A 42 -11.78 1.35 -0.35
N MET A 43 -11.73 0.03 -0.31
CA MET A 43 -11.10 -0.73 -1.38
C MET A 43 -11.82 -0.56 -2.71
N SER A 44 -13.08 -0.20 -2.69
CA SER A 44 -13.80 0.02 -3.93
C SER A 44 -13.56 1.42 -4.50
N ASN A 45 -12.93 2.30 -3.72
CA ASN A 45 -12.71 3.68 -4.14
C ASN A 45 -11.24 4.06 -4.13
N CYS A 46 -10.37 3.08 -4.22
CA CYS A 46 -8.94 3.36 -4.30
C CYS A 46 -8.25 2.33 -5.17
N GLU A 47 -7.08 2.71 -5.66
CA GLU A 47 -6.19 1.80 -6.34
C GLU A 47 -4.92 1.73 -5.54
N TRP A 48 -4.27 0.59 -5.56
CA TRP A 48 -3.04 0.46 -4.80
C TRP A 48 -2.09 -0.50 -5.50
N MET A 49 -0.81 -0.34 -5.18
CA MET A 49 0.20 -1.24 -5.69
C MET A 49 1.27 -1.43 -4.64
N VAL A 50 1.91 -2.57 -4.70
CA VAL A 50 2.99 -2.90 -3.78
C VAL A 50 4.29 -2.91 -4.56
N THR A 51 5.30 -2.25 -4.03
CA THR A 51 6.59 -2.20 -4.69
C THR A 51 7.67 -2.10 -3.63
N ARG A 52 8.88 -2.44 -4.01
CA ARG A 52 10.01 -2.27 -3.12
C ARG A 52 10.72 -0.95 -3.35
N PHE A 53 10.23 -0.15 -4.27
CA PHE A 53 10.80 1.16 -4.54
C PHE A 53 9.98 2.20 -3.81
N LYS A 54 10.64 3.04 -3.02
CA LYS A 54 9.90 4.00 -2.22
C LYS A 54 9.78 5.36 -2.90
N ARG A 55 10.32 5.51 -4.08
CA ARG A 55 10.27 6.80 -4.77
C ARG A 55 9.27 6.78 -5.89
N VAL A 56 8.64 7.92 -6.07
CA VAL A 56 7.79 8.14 -7.22
C VAL A 56 8.64 8.78 -8.29
N ILE A 57 8.63 8.17 -9.47
CA ILE A 57 9.41 8.70 -10.58
C ILE A 57 8.49 9.55 -11.42
N LYS A 58 8.92 10.73 -11.68
CA LYS A 58 8.13 11.68 -12.45
C LYS A 58 8.71 11.91 -13.81
#